data_777f7ea29831e3814aa1d377ecd6144c
#
_entry.id   777f7ea29831e3814aa1d377ecd6144c
#
_cell.length_a   1.000
_cell.length_b   1.000
_cell.length_c   1.000
_cell.angle_alpha   90.00
_cell.angle_beta   90.00
_cell.angle_gamma   90.00
#
_symmetry.space_group_name_H-M   'P 1'
#
loop_
_entity.id
_entity.type
_entity.pdbx_description
1 polymer ?
#
loop_
_entity_poly.entity_id
_entity_poly.type
_entity_poly.pdbx_seq_one_letter_code
_entity_poly.pdbx_strand_id
1 'polypeptide(L)'
;SGASQSDVLAAINANYSHSSDDRNFIWNADVAFSNEYDYTSIGFGGGITKLFNDKNSEVSLKVNAYLDQWRPIYPTELSEFGKFGSGFQSNGYFAGVTVYNQNGAISSAYLPNSFTKWNAVGRNSYSASFGFSQVLTKKFQVSVFFDLLQQDGMLSTPYHRIYFADKPNYYIGNPASISNYENPSNSDVYRLADDIERLPNTRFKLPIG
;
A
#
# COMPACT_ATOMS: atom_id res chain seq x y z
N SER A 1 -0.44 10.41 0.31
CA SER A 1 -1.35 10.63 1.43
C SER A 1 -1.06 11.99 2.01
N GLY A 2 -2.06 12.89 1.98
CA GLY A 2 -1.95 14.13 2.73
C GLY A 2 -1.87 13.78 4.21
N ALA A 3 -0.76 14.14 4.86
CA ALA A 3 -0.66 13.99 6.30
C ALA A 3 -1.78 14.79 6.97
N SER A 4 -2.68 14.11 7.65
CA SER A 4 -3.59 14.80 8.57
C SER A 4 -2.75 15.38 9.71
N GLN A 5 -3.13 16.55 10.20
CA GLN A 5 -2.44 17.19 11.33
C GLN A 5 -2.54 16.36 12.63
N SER A 6 -3.47 15.42 12.68
CA SER A 6 -3.63 14.47 13.77
C SER A 6 -4.19 13.16 13.20
N ASP A 7 -3.40 12.12 13.22
CA ASP A 7 -3.83 10.78 12.90
C ASP A 7 -3.67 9.89 14.13
N VAL A 8 -4.67 9.06 14.40
CA VAL A 8 -4.66 8.15 15.54
C VAL A 8 -4.87 6.74 15.02
N LEU A 9 -3.86 5.90 15.17
CA LEU A 9 -3.98 4.47 14.99
C LEU A 9 -4.51 3.82 16.27
N ALA A 10 -5.67 3.20 16.20
CA ALA A 10 -6.15 2.28 17.21
C ALA A 10 -5.95 0.85 16.73
N ALA A 11 -5.22 0.03 17.49
CA ALA A 11 -4.97 -1.36 17.13
C ALA A 11 -5.11 -2.28 18.34
N ILE A 12 -5.63 -3.48 18.07
CA ILE A 12 -5.70 -4.59 19.03
C ILE A 12 -5.28 -5.88 18.35
N ASN A 13 -4.44 -6.67 19.01
CA ASN A 13 -3.99 -7.95 18.55
C ASN A 13 -4.19 -9.00 19.65
N ALA A 14 -4.63 -10.20 19.25
CA ALA A 14 -4.68 -11.35 20.14
C ALA A 14 -3.95 -12.51 19.45
N ASN A 15 -3.11 -13.18 20.20
CA ASN A 15 -2.39 -14.36 19.76
C ASN A 15 -2.55 -15.47 20.76
N TYR A 16 -2.77 -16.70 20.27
CA TYR A 16 -2.74 -17.92 21.03
C TYR A 16 -1.72 -18.87 20.45
N SER A 17 -0.90 -19.45 21.31
CA SER A 17 0.10 -20.43 20.92
C SER A 17 0.02 -21.65 21.84
N HIS A 18 0.13 -22.84 21.23
CA HIS A 18 0.13 -24.10 21.96
C HIS A 18 1.30 -24.97 21.49
N SER A 19 1.95 -25.61 22.44
CA SER A 19 3.05 -26.56 22.20
C SER A 19 2.64 -27.94 22.67
N SER A 20 2.96 -28.97 21.91
CA SER A 20 2.84 -30.38 22.36
C SER A 20 3.69 -30.64 23.61
N ASP A 21 3.38 -31.68 24.37
CA ASP A 21 4.08 -32.03 25.62
C ASP A 21 5.59 -32.27 25.41
N ASP A 22 5.96 -32.86 24.30
CA ASP A 22 7.36 -33.05 23.88
C ASP A 22 8.00 -31.79 23.28
N ARG A 23 7.20 -30.75 23.09
CA ARG A 23 7.61 -29.46 22.48
C ARG A 23 8.20 -29.60 21.08
N ASN A 24 7.78 -30.63 20.35
CA ASN A 24 8.24 -30.87 18.99
C ASN A 24 7.25 -30.35 17.95
N PHE A 25 6.01 -30.02 18.37
CA PHE A 25 5.01 -29.42 17.51
C PHE A 25 4.40 -28.21 18.19
N ILE A 26 4.45 -27.09 17.50
CA ILE A 26 3.92 -25.80 17.99
C ILE A 26 2.95 -25.30 16.92
N TRP A 27 1.81 -24.81 17.36
CA TRP A 27 0.91 -24.06 16.49
C TRP A 27 0.46 -22.77 17.15
N ASN A 28 0.14 -21.80 16.34
CA ASN A 28 -0.40 -20.52 16.80
C ASN A 28 -1.52 -20.05 15.89
N ALA A 29 -2.39 -19.22 16.45
CA ALA A 29 -3.40 -18.47 15.73
C ALA A 29 -3.40 -17.03 16.23
N ASP A 30 -3.60 -16.09 15.34
CA ASP A 30 -3.66 -14.68 15.67
C ASP A 30 -4.80 -13.99 14.94
N VAL A 31 -5.35 -12.99 15.61
CA VAL A 31 -6.32 -12.04 15.05
C VAL A 31 -5.85 -10.62 15.33
N ALA A 32 -6.04 -9.75 14.39
CA ALA A 32 -5.65 -8.36 14.48
C ALA A 32 -6.79 -7.45 13.99
N PHE A 33 -6.95 -6.34 14.62
CA PHE A 33 -7.82 -5.26 14.17
C PHE A 33 -7.06 -3.95 14.29
N SER A 34 -7.12 -3.12 13.25
CA SER A 34 -6.63 -1.77 13.33
C SER A 34 -7.55 -0.80 12.59
N ASN A 35 -7.61 0.41 13.09
CA ASN A 35 -8.40 1.48 12.48
C ASN A 35 -7.62 2.79 12.54
N GLU A 36 -7.54 3.43 11.40
CA GLU A 36 -7.06 4.79 11.19
C GLU A 36 -8.15 5.62 10.50
N TYR A 37 -7.92 6.89 10.33
CA TYR A 37 -8.87 7.79 9.69
C TYR A 37 -9.30 7.31 8.30
N ASP A 38 -8.35 6.86 7.49
CA ASP A 38 -8.55 6.45 6.11
C ASP A 38 -8.37 4.94 5.86
N TYR A 39 -8.03 4.17 6.89
CA TYR A 39 -7.74 2.74 6.74
C TYR A 39 -8.30 1.91 7.90
N THR A 40 -8.99 0.82 7.56
CA THR A 40 -9.43 -0.18 8.53
C THR A 40 -8.94 -1.54 8.09
N SER A 41 -8.34 -2.30 8.99
CA SER A 41 -7.78 -3.63 8.70
C SER A 41 -8.28 -4.65 9.71
N ILE A 42 -8.65 -5.84 9.19
CA ILE A 42 -8.91 -7.03 9.98
C ILE A 42 -7.95 -8.11 9.52
N GLY A 43 -7.11 -8.60 10.43
CA GLY A 43 -6.10 -9.61 10.15
C GLY A 43 -6.43 -10.93 10.81
N PHE A 44 -6.13 -12.02 10.10
CA PHE A 44 -6.14 -13.38 10.59
C PHE A 44 -4.83 -14.05 10.24
N GLY A 45 -4.23 -14.72 11.20
CA GLY A 45 -2.98 -15.42 10.99
C GLY A 45 -2.93 -16.75 11.72
N GLY A 46 -1.99 -17.58 11.32
CA GLY A 46 -1.70 -18.82 12.01
C GLY A 46 -0.43 -19.43 11.48
N GLY A 47 0.15 -20.30 12.32
CA GLY A 47 1.39 -20.96 11.97
C GLY A 47 1.51 -22.33 12.64
N ILE A 48 2.30 -23.14 12.03
CA ILE A 48 2.74 -24.44 12.56
C ILE A 48 4.26 -24.52 12.48
N THR A 49 4.86 -25.09 13.50
CA THR A 49 6.29 -25.38 13.55
C THR A 49 6.49 -26.81 14.02
N LYS A 50 7.28 -27.57 13.30
CA LYS A 50 7.67 -28.92 13.65
C LYS A 50 9.17 -29.00 13.84
N LEU A 51 9.57 -29.45 15.03
CA LEU A 51 10.96 -29.72 15.38
C LEU A 51 11.21 -31.23 15.27
N PHE A 52 12.36 -31.61 14.79
CA PHE A 52 12.79 -33.01 14.65
C PHE A 52 14.31 -33.09 14.75
N ASN A 53 14.86 -34.30 14.70
CA ASN A 53 16.29 -34.53 14.83
C ASN A 53 16.85 -33.91 16.13
N ASP A 54 16.25 -34.31 17.27
CA ASP A 54 16.59 -33.76 18.60
C ASP A 54 16.57 -32.21 18.66
N LYS A 55 15.60 -31.64 17.96
CA LYS A 55 15.41 -30.15 17.81
C LYS A 55 16.53 -29.45 17.03
N ASN A 56 17.38 -30.23 16.35
CA ASN A 56 18.39 -29.63 15.46
C ASN A 56 17.81 -29.22 14.09
N SER A 57 16.61 -29.69 13.78
CA SER A 57 15.91 -29.37 12.53
C SER A 57 14.54 -28.79 12.83
N GLU A 58 14.15 -27.77 12.07
CA GLU A 58 12.86 -27.09 12.17
C GLU A 58 12.26 -26.88 10.80
N VAL A 59 10.97 -27.14 10.67
CA VAL A 59 10.14 -26.73 9.53
C VAL A 59 9.01 -25.89 10.07
N SER A 60 8.76 -24.76 9.45
CA SER A 60 7.67 -23.85 9.80
C SER A 60 6.86 -23.43 8.58
N LEU A 61 5.57 -23.24 8.80
CA LEU A 61 4.64 -22.63 7.85
C LEU A 61 3.81 -21.60 8.59
N LYS A 62 3.77 -20.37 8.07
CA LYS A 62 2.91 -19.31 8.56
C LYS A 62 2.04 -18.78 7.42
N VAL A 63 0.77 -18.55 7.69
CA VAL A 63 -0.18 -17.93 6.75
C VAL A 63 -0.83 -16.73 7.40
N ASN A 64 -1.07 -15.67 6.61
CA ASN A 64 -1.82 -14.49 7.07
C ASN A 64 -2.75 -14.02 5.97
N ALA A 65 -3.87 -13.46 6.38
CA ALA A 65 -4.83 -12.76 5.54
C ALA A 65 -5.19 -11.45 6.22
N TYR A 66 -5.07 -10.34 5.48
CA TYR A 66 -5.55 -9.03 5.90
C TYR A 66 -6.64 -8.58 4.95
N LEU A 67 -7.79 -8.29 5.52
CA LEU A 67 -8.96 -7.77 4.82
C LEU A 67 -9.08 -6.29 5.16
N ASP A 68 -8.66 -5.49 4.21
CA ASP A 68 -8.46 -4.06 4.42
C ASP A 68 -9.52 -3.26 3.66
N GLN A 69 -9.97 -2.19 4.29
CA GLN A 69 -10.79 -1.17 3.66
C GLN A 69 -10.05 0.15 3.70
N TRP A 70 -9.77 0.68 2.53
CA TRP A 70 -9.16 1.99 2.37
C TRP A 70 -10.22 3.02 1.96
N ARG A 71 -10.22 4.17 2.63
CA ARG A 71 -11.03 5.33 2.29
C ARG A 71 -10.13 6.35 1.59
N PRO A 72 -10.14 6.44 0.27
CA PRO A 72 -9.18 7.25 -0.45
C PRO A 72 -9.30 8.73 -0.08
N ILE A 73 -8.16 9.33 0.29
CA ILE A 73 -8.03 10.78 0.35
C ILE A 73 -7.59 11.23 -1.03
N TYR A 74 -8.49 11.91 -1.71
CA TYR A 74 -8.23 12.32 -3.09
C TYR A 74 -7.30 13.53 -3.14
N PRO A 75 -6.36 13.57 -4.08
CA PRO A 75 -5.64 14.79 -4.39
C PRO A 75 -6.58 15.90 -4.84
N THR A 76 -6.11 17.13 -4.74
CA THR A 76 -6.94 18.35 -4.92
C THR A 76 -7.73 18.32 -6.23
N GLU A 77 -7.09 17.94 -7.33
CA GLU A 77 -7.72 17.88 -8.65
C GLU A 77 -8.90 16.90 -8.72
N LEU A 78 -8.76 15.74 -8.09
CA LEU A 78 -9.84 14.74 -8.06
C LEU A 78 -10.94 15.14 -7.08
N SER A 79 -10.57 15.74 -5.94
CA SER A 79 -11.52 16.27 -4.97
C SER A 79 -12.38 17.37 -5.57
N GLU A 80 -11.78 18.32 -6.27
CA GLU A 80 -12.48 19.42 -6.94
C GLU A 80 -13.33 18.92 -8.11
N PHE A 81 -12.81 17.96 -8.90
CA PHE A 81 -13.64 17.31 -9.92
C PHE A 81 -14.84 16.59 -9.31
N GLY A 82 -14.67 15.93 -8.17
CA GLY A 82 -15.77 15.29 -7.45
C GLY A 82 -16.85 16.27 -6.96
N LYS A 83 -16.50 17.54 -6.73
CA LYS A 83 -17.44 18.61 -6.30
C LYS A 83 -18.12 19.30 -7.48
N PHE A 84 -17.36 19.62 -8.53
CA PHE A 84 -17.80 20.53 -9.61
C PHE A 84 -17.92 19.83 -10.96
N GLY A 85 -17.60 18.54 -11.05
CA GLY A 85 -17.61 17.81 -12.31
C GLY A 85 -16.66 18.42 -13.34
N SER A 86 -17.05 18.41 -14.61
CA SER A 86 -16.25 19.01 -15.71
C SER A 86 -16.04 20.53 -15.59
N GLY A 87 -16.77 21.19 -14.72
CA GLY A 87 -16.61 22.62 -14.44
C GLY A 87 -15.57 22.96 -13.39
N PHE A 88 -14.83 21.99 -12.87
CA PHE A 88 -13.89 22.20 -11.74
C PHE A 88 -12.77 23.19 -12.05
N GLN A 89 -12.34 23.27 -13.31
CA GLN A 89 -11.29 24.21 -13.72
C GLN A 89 -11.70 25.69 -13.65
N SER A 90 -12.99 25.97 -13.60
CA SER A 90 -13.55 27.32 -13.47
C SER A 90 -14.11 27.60 -12.07
N ASN A 91 -14.00 26.63 -11.15
CA ASN A 91 -14.57 26.69 -9.82
C ASN A 91 -13.58 26.23 -8.75
N GLY A 92 -13.85 26.59 -7.51
CA GLY A 92 -13.09 26.14 -6.36
C GLY A 92 -11.60 26.50 -6.42
N TYR A 93 -10.76 25.58 -6.08
CA TYR A 93 -9.30 25.78 -6.04
C TYR A 93 -8.70 26.15 -7.40
N PHE A 94 -9.24 25.63 -8.49
CA PHE A 94 -8.70 25.87 -9.84
C PHE A 94 -9.27 27.09 -10.54
N ALA A 95 -10.16 27.84 -9.89
CA ALA A 95 -10.68 29.08 -10.45
C ALA A 95 -9.55 30.08 -10.73
N GLY A 96 -9.34 30.42 -12.00
CA GLY A 96 -8.26 31.32 -12.43
C GLY A 96 -6.87 30.67 -12.58
N VAL A 97 -6.75 29.36 -12.35
CA VAL A 97 -5.50 28.64 -12.54
C VAL A 97 -5.40 28.12 -13.98
N THR A 98 -4.28 28.39 -14.64
CA THR A 98 -4.01 27.88 -15.98
C THR A 98 -3.58 26.41 -15.89
N VAL A 99 -4.33 25.52 -16.51
CA VAL A 99 -4.01 24.10 -16.61
C VAL A 99 -3.45 23.78 -17.99
N TYR A 100 -2.33 23.10 -18.04
CA TYR A 100 -1.68 22.66 -19.27
C TYR A 100 -1.81 21.15 -19.42
N ASN A 101 -1.94 20.69 -20.67
CA ASN A 101 -1.80 19.27 -21.00
C ASN A 101 -0.32 18.89 -21.14
N GLN A 102 -0.03 17.59 -21.33
CA GLN A 102 1.35 17.10 -21.39
C GLN A 102 2.22 17.72 -22.49
N ASN A 103 1.63 18.13 -23.60
CA ASN A 103 2.37 18.78 -24.70
C ASN A 103 2.62 20.29 -24.44
N GLY A 104 2.20 20.81 -23.29
CA GLY A 104 2.39 22.22 -22.93
C GLY A 104 1.32 23.15 -23.48
N ALA A 105 0.28 22.67 -24.14
CA ALA A 105 -0.85 23.50 -24.55
C ALA A 105 -1.83 23.71 -23.38
N ILE A 106 -2.51 24.85 -23.37
CA ILE A 106 -3.54 25.13 -22.37
C ILE A 106 -4.67 24.11 -22.52
N SER A 107 -5.04 23.49 -21.41
CA SER A 107 -6.15 22.54 -21.31
C SER A 107 -7.35 23.22 -20.66
N SER A 108 -8.50 23.15 -21.32
CA SER A 108 -9.79 23.59 -20.77
C SER A 108 -10.70 22.42 -20.40
N ALA A 109 -10.26 21.19 -20.63
CA ALA A 109 -11.10 19.99 -20.57
C ALA A 109 -10.39 18.80 -19.88
N TYR A 110 -9.73 19.05 -18.75
CA TYR A 110 -9.24 17.94 -17.94
C TYR A 110 -10.39 17.08 -17.47
N LEU A 111 -10.32 15.81 -17.79
CA LEU A 111 -11.22 14.81 -17.25
C LEU A 111 -10.37 13.66 -16.67
N PRO A 112 -10.47 13.39 -15.38
CA PRO A 112 -9.82 12.22 -14.80
C PRO A 112 -10.39 10.95 -15.43
N ASN A 113 -9.52 10.03 -15.82
CA ASN A 113 -9.93 8.79 -16.47
C ASN A 113 -10.78 7.95 -15.50
N SER A 114 -11.99 7.57 -15.92
CA SER A 114 -12.87 6.66 -15.17
C SER A 114 -13.08 7.04 -13.70
N PHE A 115 -13.03 8.33 -13.37
CA PHE A 115 -13.18 8.76 -11.99
C PHE A 115 -14.55 8.42 -11.43
N THR A 116 -14.54 7.62 -10.39
CA THR A 116 -15.71 7.38 -9.52
C THR A 116 -15.26 7.63 -8.09
N LYS A 117 -15.97 8.48 -7.37
CA LYS A 117 -15.68 8.71 -5.95
C LYS A 117 -16.08 7.48 -5.15
N TRP A 118 -15.13 6.87 -4.46
CA TRP A 118 -15.39 5.77 -3.53
C TRP A 118 -15.38 6.25 -2.08
N ASN A 119 -16.27 5.69 -1.28
CA ASN A 119 -16.26 5.91 0.17
C ASN A 119 -15.31 4.95 0.87
N ALA A 120 -15.21 3.72 0.37
CA ALA A 120 -14.27 2.72 0.81
C ALA A 120 -14.01 1.71 -0.31
N VAL A 121 -12.79 1.22 -0.41
CA VAL A 121 -12.38 0.19 -1.37
C VAL A 121 -11.57 -0.88 -0.68
N GLY A 122 -11.74 -2.12 -1.10
CA GLY A 122 -10.97 -3.25 -0.60
C GLY A 122 -9.53 -3.19 -1.10
N ARG A 123 -8.60 -3.56 -0.20
CA ARG A 123 -7.19 -3.75 -0.51
C ARG A 123 -6.67 -4.90 0.35
N ASN A 124 -6.86 -6.12 -0.13
CA ASN A 124 -6.57 -7.30 0.66
C ASN A 124 -5.13 -7.79 0.45
N SER A 125 -4.57 -8.43 1.46
CA SER A 125 -3.23 -9.01 1.39
C SER A 125 -3.24 -10.41 1.98
N TYR A 126 -2.64 -11.33 1.27
CA TYR A 126 -2.50 -12.73 1.67
C TYR A 126 -1.03 -13.11 1.63
N SER A 127 -0.54 -13.79 2.65
CA SER A 127 0.83 -14.24 2.66
C SER A 127 0.96 -15.68 3.18
N ALA A 128 1.95 -16.37 2.66
CA ALA A 128 2.40 -17.65 3.15
C ALA A 128 3.93 -17.64 3.25
N SER A 129 4.44 -18.01 4.41
CA SER A 129 5.88 -18.08 4.71
C SER A 129 6.24 -19.50 5.09
N PHE A 130 7.17 -20.09 4.37
CA PHE A 130 7.76 -21.39 4.67
C PHE A 130 9.18 -21.18 5.17
N GLY A 131 9.52 -21.85 6.26
CA GLY A 131 10.85 -21.81 6.86
C GLY A 131 11.42 -23.21 7.07
N PHE A 132 12.70 -23.37 6.79
CA PHE A 132 13.50 -24.54 7.17
C PHE A 132 14.78 -24.05 7.84
N SER A 133 15.10 -24.68 8.98
CA SER A 133 16.34 -24.39 9.72
C SER A 133 16.99 -25.69 10.16
N GLN A 134 18.31 -25.75 10.08
CA GLN A 134 19.12 -26.90 10.45
C GLN A 134 20.38 -26.47 11.18
N VAL A 135 20.55 -26.98 12.38
CA VAL A 135 21.83 -26.92 13.11
C VAL A 135 22.75 -28.00 12.55
N LEU A 136 23.82 -27.59 11.88
CA LEU A 136 24.81 -28.51 11.29
C LEU A 136 25.92 -28.84 12.26
N THR A 137 26.32 -27.88 13.08
CA THR A 137 27.34 -28.06 14.12
C THR A 137 27.01 -27.16 15.31
N LYS A 138 27.72 -27.32 16.43
CA LYS A 138 27.57 -26.42 17.61
C LYS A 138 27.83 -24.93 17.32
N LYS A 139 28.42 -24.61 16.18
CA LYS A 139 28.78 -23.24 15.79
C LYS A 139 28.19 -22.80 14.47
N PHE A 140 27.42 -23.65 13.79
CA PHE A 140 26.91 -23.36 12.45
C PHE A 140 25.49 -23.86 12.27
N GLN A 141 24.60 -22.97 11.91
CA GLN A 141 23.21 -23.20 11.56
C GLN A 141 22.92 -22.59 10.19
N VAL A 142 22.09 -23.25 9.41
CA VAL A 142 21.56 -22.77 8.14
C VAL A 142 20.05 -22.60 8.26
N SER A 143 19.53 -21.50 7.76
CA SER A 143 18.08 -21.25 7.66
C SER A 143 17.74 -20.77 6.28
N VAL A 144 16.66 -21.28 5.73
CA VAL A 144 16.11 -20.86 4.43
C VAL A 144 14.65 -20.50 4.62
N PHE A 145 14.27 -19.34 4.12
CA PHE A 145 12.90 -18.84 4.17
C PHE A 145 12.39 -18.56 2.77
N PHE A 146 11.12 -18.84 2.57
CA PHE A 146 10.41 -18.63 1.33
C PHE A 146 9.08 -17.95 1.61
N ASP A 147 8.92 -16.72 1.12
CA ASP A 147 7.72 -15.94 1.32
C ASP A 147 6.96 -15.73 0.02
N LEU A 148 5.66 -15.99 0.06
CA LEU A 148 4.71 -15.62 -0.97
C LEU A 148 3.81 -14.53 -0.44
N LEU A 149 3.64 -13.47 -1.21
CA LEU A 149 2.72 -12.39 -0.92
C LEU A 149 1.87 -12.11 -2.16
N GLN A 150 0.57 -12.10 -1.96
CA GLN A 150 -0.40 -11.63 -2.94
C GLN A 150 -1.19 -10.48 -2.34
N GLN A 151 -1.41 -9.46 -3.14
CA GLN A 151 -2.30 -8.35 -2.82
C GLN A 151 -3.32 -8.21 -3.93
N ASP A 152 -4.55 -7.86 -3.59
CA ASP A 152 -5.63 -7.57 -4.53
C ASP A 152 -6.43 -6.34 -4.10
N GLY A 153 -7.28 -5.86 -5.01
CA GLY A 153 -8.10 -4.67 -4.80
C GLY A 153 -7.48 -3.42 -5.41
N MET A 154 -7.67 -2.26 -4.79
CA MET A 154 -7.13 -1.00 -5.31
C MET A 154 -5.67 -0.83 -4.92
N LEU A 155 -4.77 -1.25 -5.80
CA LEU A 155 -3.32 -1.14 -5.61
C LEU A 155 -2.70 0.02 -6.39
N SER A 156 -3.45 0.60 -7.34
CA SER A 156 -2.99 1.73 -8.16
C SER A 156 -4.15 2.68 -8.46
N THR A 157 -3.83 3.93 -8.81
CA THR A 157 -4.83 4.92 -9.21
C THR A 157 -4.96 4.95 -10.72
N PRO A 158 -6.16 4.81 -11.31
CA PRO A 158 -6.36 4.87 -12.76
C PRO A 158 -6.52 6.30 -13.28
N TYR A 159 -6.12 7.31 -12.52
CA TYR A 159 -6.44 8.70 -12.84
C TYR A 159 -5.24 9.43 -13.42
N HIS A 160 -5.52 10.30 -14.40
CA HIS A 160 -4.57 11.31 -14.83
C HIS A 160 -4.34 12.32 -13.69
N ARG A 161 -3.12 12.78 -13.59
CA ARG A 161 -2.70 13.73 -12.56
C ARG A 161 -2.35 15.09 -13.18
N ILE A 162 -2.42 16.12 -12.37
CA ILE A 162 -2.01 17.47 -12.74
C ILE A 162 -0.60 17.73 -12.22
N TYR A 163 0.27 18.30 -13.07
CA TYR A 163 1.61 18.73 -12.70
C TYR A 163 1.67 20.25 -12.52
N PHE A 164 2.52 20.69 -11.63
CA PHE A 164 2.71 22.09 -11.33
C PHE A 164 3.83 22.70 -12.19
N ALA A 165 3.71 24.00 -12.52
CA ALA A 165 4.60 24.68 -13.45
C ALA A 165 6.05 24.79 -12.97
N ASP A 166 6.28 24.87 -11.67
CA ASP A 166 7.60 24.94 -11.04
C ASP A 166 8.38 23.60 -11.08
N LYS A 167 7.70 22.50 -11.44
CA LYS A 167 8.28 21.17 -11.55
C LYS A 167 7.90 20.50 -12.89
N PRO A 168 8.46 20.98 -14.01
CA PRO A 168 7.99 20.63 -15.35
C PRO A 168 8.10 19.15 -15.70
N ASN A 169 8.92 18.39 -15.03
CA ASN A 169 9.05 16.93 -15.22
C ASN A 169 8.55 16.13 -14.02
N TYR A 170 7.89 16.80 -13.08
CA TYR A 170 7.33 16.12 -11.93
C TYR A 170 6.10 15.32 -12.33
N TYR A 171 6.04 14.06 -11.93
CA TYR A 171 4.86 13.21 -12.09
C TYR A 171 4.81 12.15 -10.98
N ILE A 172 3.61 11.62 -10.77
CA ILE A 172 3.37 10.56 -9.79
C ILE A 172 4.11 9.29 -10.20
N GLY A 173 4.65 8.60 -9.20
CA GLY A 173 5.44 7.39 -9.41
C GLY A 173 6.93 7.64 -9.65
N ASN A 174 7.36 8.90 -9.74
CA ASN A 174 8.77 9.26 -9.79
C ASN A 174 9.27 9.65 -8.38
N PRO A 175 9.98 8.77 -7.64
CA PRO A 175 10.44 9.06 -6.28
C PRO A 175 11.35 10.29 -6.18
N ALA A 176 12.18 10.52 -7.19
CA ALA A 176 13.07 11.67 -7.23
C ALA A 176 12.31 12.99 -7.34
N SER A 177 11.24 13.01 -8.12
CA SER A 177 10.37 14.17 -8.23
C SER A 177 9.62 14.44 -6.94
N ILE A 178 9.09 13.40 -6.31
CA ILE A 178 8.31 13.52 -5.07
C ILE A 178 9.17 14.07 -3.94
N SER A 179 10.38 13.56 -3.77
CA SER A 179 11.29 13.96 -2.69
C SER A 179 11.81 15.40 -2.84
N ASN A 180 11.80 15.95 -4.03
CA ASN A 180 12.32 17.29 -4.34
C ASN A 180 11.22 18.34 -4.54
N TYR A 181 9.95 17.96 -4.37
CA TYR A 181 8.84 18.90 -4.53
C TYR A 181 8.64 19.68 -3.25
N GLU A 182 8.85 20.99 -3.32
CA GLU A 182 8.82 21.90 -2.17
C GLU A 182 7.89 23.11 -2.36
N ASN A 183 7.14 23.17 -3.46
CA ASN A 183 6.25 24.33 -3.70
C ASN A 183 5.08 24.35 -2.70
N PRO A 184 5.04 25.29 -1.74
CA PRO A 184 4.01 25.32 -0.71
C PRO A 184 2.66 25.84 -1.22
N SER A 185 2.63 26.56 -2.33
CA SER A 185 1.40 27.18 -2.84
C SER A 185 0.59 26.26 -3.73
N ASN A 186 1.24 25.36 -4.47
CA ASN A 186 0.60 24.47 -5.45
C ASN A 186 -0.37 25.18 -6.39
N SER A 187 -0.14 26.50 -6.65
CA SER A 187 -1.06 27.35 -7.37
C SER A 187 -0.87 27.29 -8.89
N ASP A 188 0.33 26.97 -9.33
CA ASP A 188 0.68 26.96 -10.75
C ASP A 188 0.63 25.55 -11.31
N VAL A 189 -0.44 25.24 -12.00
CA VAL A 189 -0.63 23.94 -12.65
C VAL A 189 0.06 23.92 -14.00
N TYR A 190 0.95 22.96 -14.22
CA TYR A 190 1.78 22.90 -15.41
C TYR A 190 1.17 22.04 -16.52
N ARG A 191 0.79 20.79 -16.23
CA ARG A 191 0.26 19.88 -17.25
C ARG A 191 -0.50 18.71 -16.65
N LEU A 192 -1.23 18.00 -17.50
CA LEU A 192 -1.86 16.70 -17.17
C LEU A 192 -0.88 15.56 -17.38
N ALA A 193 -0.96 14.55 -16.53
CA ALA A 193 -0.26 13.30 -16.70
C ALA A 193 -1.13 12.30 -17.49
N ASP A 194 -0.51 11.58 -18.41
CA ASP A 194 -1.12 10.41 -19.05
C ASP A 194 -0.78 9.11 -18.32
N ASP A 195 0.13 9.20 -17.37
CA ASP A 195 0.61 8.01 -16.70
C ASP A 195 -0.28 7.60 -15.53
N ILE A 196 -0.40 6.30 -15.36
CA ILE A 196 -1.18 5.66 -14.30
C ILE A 196 -0.19 4.91 -13.42
N GLU A 197 -0.21 5.21 -12.13
CA GLU A 197 0.55 4.42 -11.17
C GLU A 197 0.05 2.96 -11.19
N ARG A 198 0.96 2.02 -11.40
CA ARG A 198 0.66 0.59 -11.40
C ARG A 198 1.55 -0.12 -10.39
N LEU A 199 0.94 -0.74 -9.42
CA LEU A 199 1.63 -1.57 -8.44
C LEU A 199 1.43 -3.05 -8.78
N PRO A 200 2.45 -3.91 -8.57
CA PRO A 200 2.27 -5.33 -8.76
C PRO A 200 1.31 -5.88 -7.70
N ASN A 201 0.33 -6.66 -8.12
CA ASN A 201 -0.63 -7.32 -7.22
C ASN A 201 -0.12 -8.66 -6.68
N THR A 202 1.02 -9.12 -7.14
CA THR A 202 1.68 -10.33 -6.64
C THR A 202 3.16 -10.06 -6.43
N ARG A 203 3.67 -10.43 -5.26
CA ARG A 203 5.10 -10.33 -4.92
C ARG A 203 5.62 -11.68 -4.51
N PHE A 204 6.83 -11.95 -4.94
CA PHE A 204 7.61 -13.12 -4.56
C PHE A 204 8.91 -12.67 -3.89
N LYS A 205 9.24 -13.30 -2.77
CA LYS A 205 10.45 -12.98 -2.02
C LYS A 205 11.10 -14.26 -1.51
N LEU A 206 12.39 -14.39 -1.71
CA LEU A 206 13.20 -15.52 -1.25
C LEU A 206 14.44 -14.99 -0.50
N PRO A 207 14.33 -14.66 0.79
CA PRO A 207 15.51 -14.38 1.60
C PRO A 207 16.27 -15.67 1.90
N ILE A 208 17.59 -15.62 1.80
CA ILE A 208 18.52 -16.67 2.22
C ILE A 208 19.45 -16.03 3.26
N GLY A 209 19.43 -16.57 4.47
CA GLY A 209 20.24 -16.11 5.58
C GLY A 209 21.07 -17.22 6.18
#